data_f363dab466208ea5b88857f5907a7b2e
#
_entry.id   f363dab466208ea5b88857f5907a7b2e
#
_cell.length_a   1.000
_cell.length_b   1.000
_cell.length_c   1.000
_cell.angle_alpha   90.00
_cell.angle_beta   90.00
_cell.angle_gamma   90.00
#
_symmetry.space_group_name_H-M   'P 1'
#
loop_
_entity.id
_entity.type
_entity.pdbx_description
1 polymer ?
#
loop_
_entity_poly.entity_id
_entity_poly.type
_entity_poly.pdbx_seq_one_letter_code
_entity_poly.pdbx_strand_id
1 'polypeptide(L)'
;MNIPNSKIVDIRLPSEWLEFGILEGSHLITYANLSGKVNPLFVSSVEKVFKKDDEFYLMCATATRSKEALKILQKHGFKAVKEIRGGAYYYEKTGAKFDKFDL
;
A
#
# COMPACT_ATOMS: atom_id res chain seq x y z
N MET A 1 6.87 10.63 11.23
CA MET A 1 5.42 10.57 10.98
C MET A 1 4.88 9.30 11.61
N ASN A 2 3.86 9.41 12.45
CA ASN A 2 3.32 8.26 13.18
C ASN A 2 2.03 7.75 12.53
N ILE A 3 2.20 6.91 11.51
CA ILE A 3 1.06 6.27 10.88
C ILE A 3 0.96 4.86 11.44
N PRO A 4 -0.17 4.49 12.06
CA PRO A 4 -0.34 3.10 12.49
C PRO A 4 -0.25 2.15 11.31
N ASN A 5 0.47 1.04 11.46
CA ASN A 5 0.61 0.07 10.37
C ASN A 5 -0.75 -0.45 9.89
N SER A 6 -1.73 -0.53 10.78
CA SER A 6 -3.09 -0.95 10.44
C SER A 6 -3.80 0.02 9.48
N LYS A 7 -3.26 1.19 9.26
CA LYS A 7 -3.78 2.20 8.32
C LYS A 7 -3.01 2.22 7.01
N ILE A 8 -2.14 1.25 6.78
CA ILE A 8 -1.29 1.21 5.58
C ILE A 8 -1.70 0.02 4.72
N VAL A 9 -1.91 0.28 3.44
CA VAL A 9 -2.09 -0.76 2.42
C VAL A 9 -0.79 -0.82 1.62
N ASP A 10 -0.11 -1.96 1.72
CA ASP A 10 1.14 -2.21 0.99
C ASP A 10 0.77 -2.79 -0.37
N ILE A 11 0.91 -1.99 -1.41
CA ILE A 11 0.46 -2.34 -2.76
C ILE A 11 1.56 -2.94 -3.62
N ARG A 12 2.71 -3.26 -2.99
CA ARG A 12 3.84 -3.84 -3.70
C ARG A 12 3.54 -5.29 -4.10
N LEU A 13 4.51 -5.91 -4.79
CA LEU A 13 4.42 -7.31 -5.20
C LEU A 13 4.84 -8.25 -4.07
N PRO A 14 4.33 -9.49 -4.05
CA PRO A 14 4.79 -10.48 -3.08
C PRO A 14 6.30 -10.71 -3.11
N SER A 15 6.93 -10.63 -4.28
CA SER A 15 8.39 -10.74 -4.40
C SER A 15 9.11 -9.62 -3.65
N GLU A 16 8.52 -8.43 -3.62
CA GLU A 16 9.10 -7.31 -2.87
C GLU A 16 8.93 -7.50 -1.38
N TRP A 17 7.79 -8.06 -0.94
CA TRP A 17 7.58 -8.38 0.47
C TRP A 17 8.60 -9.41 0.96
N LEU A 18 8.87 -10.41 0.14
CA LEU A 18 9.83 -11.46 0.49
C LEU A 18 11.27 -10.93 0.56
N GLU A 19 11.61 -10.03 -0.36
CA GLU A 19 12.97 -9.50 -0.44
C GLU A 19 13.25 -8.40 0.58
N PHE A 20 12.31 -7.47 0.74
CA PHE A 20 12.55 -6.26 1.55
C PHE A 20 11.80 -6.23 2.88
N GLY A 21 10.96 -7.23 3.15
CA GLY A 21 10.17 -7.24 4.37
C GLY A 21 8.91 -6.41 4.27
N ILE A 22 8.14 -6.43 5.35
CA ILE A 22 6.86 -5.73 5.44
C ILE A 22 6.74 -4.98 6.77
N LEU A 23 5.82 -4.02 6.80
CA LEU A 23 5.40 -3.41 8.06
C LEU A 23 4.36 -4.33 8.70
N GLU A 24 4.68 -4.88 9.85
CA GLU A 24 3.77 -5.82 10.52
C GLU A 24 2.43 -5.15 10.83
N GLY A 25 1.35 -5.81 10.45
CA GLY A 25 0.01 -5.28 10.64
C GLY A 25 -0.52 -4.47 9.46
N SER A 26 0.32 -4.17 8.48
CA SER A 26 -0.15 -3.52 7.25
C SER A 26 -0.92 -4.50 6.38
N HIS A 27 -1.75 -3.96 5.49
CA HIS A 27 -2.60 -4.78 4.62
C HIS A 27 -1.89 -5.01 3.29
N LEU A 28 -1.62 -6.28 2.98
CA LEU A 28 -0.85 -6.66 1.78
C LEU A 28 -1.81 -6.88 0.62
N ILE A 29 -1.95 -5.88 -0.25
CA ILE A 29 -2.89 -5.91 -1.38
C ILE A 29 -2.17 -5.39 -2.61
N THR A 30 -1.66 -6.29 -3.44
CA THR A 30 -0.92 -5.92 -4.65
C THR A 30 -1.80 -5.14 -5.61
N TYR A 31 -1.30 -4.00 -6.10
CA TYR A 31 -2.02 -3.16 -7.05
C TYR A 31 -1.91 -3.67 -8.49
N ALA A 32 -0.69 -3.97 -8.95
CA ALA A 32 -0.45 -4.38 -10.33
C ALA A 32 0.71 -5.36 -10.42
N ASN A 33 0.72 -6.17 -11.48
CA ASN A 33 1.81 -7.12 -11.72
C ASN A 33 3.01 -6.45 -12.39
N LEU A 34 4.07 -7.23 -12.66
CA LEU A 34 5.29 -6.72 -13.26
C LEU A 34 5.09 -6.11 -14.64
N SER A 35 4.09 -6.56 -15.39
CA SER A 35 3.78 -5.98 -16.71
C SER A 35 2.87 -4.76 -16.62
N GLY A 36 2.53 -4.32 -15.43
CA GLY A 36 1.70 -3.14 -15.22
C GLY A 36 0.20 -3.40 -15.27
N LYS A 37 -0.20 -4.67 -15.37
CA LYS A 37 -1.62 -5.01 -15.39
C LYS A 37 -2.20 -4.90 -13.98
N VAL A 38 -3.24 -4.09 -13.84
CA VAL A 38 -3.89 -3.85 -12.56
C VAL A 38 -4.59 -5.11 -12.05
N ASN A 39 -4.42 -5.39 -10.77
CA ASN A 39 -5.11 -6.49 -10.10
C ASN A 39 -6.62 -6.20 -10.10
N PRO A 40 -7.44 -7.05 -10.78
CA PRO A 40 -8.88 -6.79 -10.87
C PRO A 40 -9.59 -6.83 -9.52
N LEU A 41 -8.96 -7.40 -8.50
CA LEU A 41 -9.53 -7.48 -7.16
C LEU A 41 -9.01 -6.36 -6.23
N PHE A 42 -8.23 -5.42 -6.76
CA PHE A 42 -7.61 -4.40 -5.93
C PHE A 42 -8.63 -3.58 -5.15
N VAL A 43 -9.58 -2.97 -5.86
CA VAL A 43 -10.58 -2.11 -5.22
C VAL A 43 -11.43 -2.90 -4.24
N SER A 44 -11.93 -4.07 -4.65
CA SER A 44 -12.78 -4.89 -3.76
C SER A 44 -12.02 -5.36 -2.51
N SER A 45 -10.72 -5.63 -2.65
CA SER A 45 -9.89 -6.02 -1.50
C SER A 45 -9.75 -4.86 -0.52
N VAL A 46 -9.54 -3.64 -1.02
CA VAL A 46 -9.47 -2.46 -0.17
C VAL A 46 -10.81 -2.20 0.51
N GLU A 47 -11.91 -2.38 -0.22
CA GLU A 47 -13.26 -2.20 0.32
C GLU A 47 -13.59 -3.15 1.48
N LYS A 48 -12.94 -4.30 1.54
CA LYS A 48 -13.10 -5.24 2.65
C LYS A 48 -12.42 -4.78 3.92
N VAL A 49 -11.44 -3.89 3.81
CA VAL A 49 -10.63 -3.43 4.93
C VAL A 49 -11.03 -2.05 5.41
N PHE A 50 -11.33 -1.15 4.48
CA PHE A 50 -11.62 0.25 4.79
C PHE A 50 -12.95 0.71 4.22
N LYS A 51 -13.61 1.60 4.97
CA LYS A 51 -14.81 2.30 4.51
C LYS A 51 -14.40 3.51 3.70
N LYS A 52 -15.32 4.05 2.92
CA LYS A 52 -15.06 5.18 2.02
C LYS A 52 -14.60 6.44 2.76
N ASP A 53 -14.98 6.62 4.01
CA ASP A 53 -14.61 7.79 4.81
C ASP A 53 -13.36 7.55 5.67
N ASP A 54 -12.85 6.32 5.71
CA ASP A 54 -11.67 6.00 6.52
C ASP A 54 -10.42 6.66 5.97
N GLU A 55 -9.58 7.17 6.86
CA GLU A 55 -8.26 7.67 6.48
C GLU A 55 -7.27 6.50 6.47
N PHE A 56 -6.59 6.32 5.37
CA PHE A 56 -5.54 5.30 5.25
C PHE A 56 -4.55 5.69 4.17
N TYR A 57 -3.43 4.95 4.11
CA TYR A 57 -2.30 5.29 3.27
C TYR A 57 -1.92 4.13 2.36
N LEU A 58 -1.56 4.46 1.13
CA LEU A 58 -1.01 3.50 0.17
C LEU A 58 0.50 3.58 0.17
N MET A 59 1.15 2.42 0.14
CA MET A 59 2.61 2.35 0.10
C MET A 59 3.07 1.44 -1.04
N CYS A 60 3.87 1.96 -1.96
CA CYS A 60 4.58 1.17 -2.95
C CYS A 60 6.09 1.30 -2.70
N ALA A 61 6.93 0.82 -3.62
CA ALA A 61 8.37 0.87 -3.39
C ALA A 61 8.92 2.31 -3.38
N THR A 62 8.58 3.09 -4.40
CA THR A 62 9.09 4.47 -4.57
C THR A 62 8.01 5.49 -4.87
N ALA A 63 6.76 5.19 -4.47
CA ALA A 63 5.59 6.06 -4.66
C ALA A 63 5.12 6.21 -6.12
N THR A 64 5.64 5.41 -7.04
CA THR A 64 5.25 5.48 -8.46
C THR A 64 3.88 4.85 -8.69
N ARG A 65 3.70 3.63 -8.19
CA ARG A 65 2.43 2.88 -8.34
C ARG A 65 1.32 3.46 -7.48
N SER A 66 1.66 4.05 -6.33
CA SER A 66 0.67 4.58 -5.41
C SER A 66 -0.10 5.77 -5.97
N LYS A 67 0.51 6.57 -6.82
CA LYS A 67 -0.19 7.71 -7.44
C LYS A 67 -1.35 7.24 -8.31
N GLU A 68 -1.13 6.21 -9.08
CA GLU A 68 -2.14 5.63 -9.97
C GLU A 68 -3.23 4.93 -9.16
N ALA A 69 -2.81 4.12 -8.17
CA ALA A 69 -3.74 3.42 -7.29
C ALA A 69 -4.62 4.39 -6.50
N LEU A 70 -4.05 5.51 -6.06
CA LEU A 70 -4.77 6.57 -5.35
C LEU A 70 -5.94 7.09 -6.21
N LYS A 71 -5.67 7.38 -7.48
CA LYS A 71 -6.68 7.90 -8.39
C LYS A 71 -7.83 6.91 -8.59
N ILE A 72 -7.51 5.63 -8.70
CA ILE A 72 -8.53 4.58 -8.86
C ILE A 72 -9.42 4.51 -7.64
N LEU A 73 -8.83 4.54 -6.44
CA LEU A 73 -9.61 4.49 -5.21
C LEU A 73 -10.47 5.74 -5.04
N GLN A 74 -9.96 6.91 -5.39
CA GLN A 74 -10.75 8.14 -5.35
C GLN A 74 -11.95 8.07 -6.29
N LYS A 75 -11.77 7.50 -7.46
CA LYS A 75 -12.89 7.28 -8.41
C LYS A 75 -13.96 6.37 -7.83
N HIS A 76 -13.57 5.45 -6.95
CA HIS A 76 -14.51 4.54 -6.30
C HIS A 76 -15.06 5.09 -4.98
N GLY A 77 -14.84 6.37 -4.71
CA GLY A 77 -15.48 7.05 -3.59
C GLY A 77 -14.68 7.11 -2.30
N PHE A 78 -13.44 6.63 -2.28
CA PHE A 78 -12.58 6.77 -1.10
C PHE A 78 -12.14 8.23 -0.99
N LYS A 79 -12.52 8.89 0.12
CA LYS A 79 -12.35 10.34 0.28
C LYS A 79 -11.08 10.74 1.01
N ALA A 80 -10.54 9.86 1.85
CA ALA A 80 -9.43 10.19 2.73
C ALA A 80 -8.23 9.27 2.55
N VAL A 81 -8.05 8.72 1.36
CA VAL A 81 -6.90 7.90 1.02
C VAL A 81 -5.73 8.80 0.62
N LYS A 82 -4.54 8.48 1.13
CA LYS A 82 -3.31 9.23 0.87
C LYS A 82 -2.21 8.25 0.48
N GLU A 83 -1.07 8.76 0.02
CA GLU A 83 0.09 7.91 -0.24
C GLU A 83 1.20 8.21 0.75
N ILE A 84 2.01 7.22 1.06
CA ILE A 84 3.22 7.43 1.85
C ILE A 84 4.26 8.06 0.92
N ARG A 85 4.68 9.26 1.27
CA ARG A 85 5.63 10.02 0.49
C ARG A 85 6.94 9.25 0.31
N GLY A 86 7.36 9.09 -0.94
CA GLY A 86 8.60 8.38 -1.26
C GLY A 86 8.51 6.86 -1.20
N GLY A 87 7.37 6.31 -0.79
CA GLY A 87 7.15 4.87 -0.72
C GLY A 87 7.92 4.18 0.39
N ALA A 88 7.98 2.84 0.31
CA ALA A 88 8.63 2.01 1.32
C ALA A 88 10.12 2.34 1.47
N TYR A 89 10.79 2.60 0.36
CA TYR A 89 12.22 2.93 0.35
C TYR A 89 12.52 4.13 1.25
N TYR A 90 11.77 5.21 1.07
CA TYR A 90 11.97 6.42 1.87
C TYR A 90 11.46 6.22 3.29
N TYR A 91 10.34 5.51 3.45
CA TYR A 91 9.73 5.31 4.76
C TYR A 91 10.66 4.54 5.70
N GLU A 92 11.36 3.55 5.18
CA GLU A 92 12.38 2.82 5.95
C GLU A 92 13.48 3.76 6.44
N LYS A 93 13.90 4.70 5.60
CA LYS A 93 14.95 5.69 5.96
C LYS A 93 14.50 6.61 7.08
N THR A 94 13.21 6.83 7.26
CA THR A 94 12.68 7.66 8.34
C THR A 94 12.56 6.89 9.66
N GLY A 95 12.93 5.62 9.68
CA GLY A 95 12.92 4.81 10.89
C GLY A 95 11.83 3.75 10.95
N ALA A 96 11.00 3.62 9.91
CA ALA A 96 9.99 2.58 9.89
C ALA A 96 10.67 1.20 9.85
N LYS A 97 10.16 0.29 10.68
CA LYS A 97 10.75 -1.04 10.80
C LYS A 97 10.05 -2.03 9.88
N PHE A 98 10.80 -2.54 8.91
CA PHE A 98 10.31 -3.60 8.03
C PHE A 98 10.81 -4.94 8.54
N ASP A 99 9.88 -5.85 8.78
CA ASP A 99 10.17 -7.18 9.31
C ASP A 99 10.17 -8.21 8.20
N LYS A 100 10.92 -9.29 8.41
CA LYS A 100 10.98 -10.38 7.45
C LYS A 100 9.58 -10.95 7.21
N PHE A 101 9.25 -11.15 5.93
CA PHE A 101 7.98 -11.74 5.52
C PHE A 101 8.21 -13.18 5.06
N ASP A 102 7.43 -14.10 5.62
CA ASP A 102 7.47 -15.51 5.26
C ASP A 102 6.11 -15.93 4.72
N LEU A 103 6.14 -16.64 3.61
CA LEU A 103 4.92 -17.23 3.05
C LEU A 103 4.58 -18.53 3.75
#